data_8bf35417559de6773de6b048b2d6e30b
#
_entry.id   8bf35417559de6773de6b048b2d6e30b
#
_cell.length_a   1.000
_cell.length_b   1.000
_cell.length_c   1.000
_cell.angle_alpha   90.00
_cell.angle_beta   90.00
_cell.angle_gamma   90.00
#
_symmetry.space_group_name_H-M   'P 1'
#
loop_
_entity.id
_entity.type
_entity.pdbx_description
1 polymer ?
#
loop_
_entity_poly.entity_id
_entity_poly.type
_entity_poly.pdbx_seq_one_letter_code
_entity_poly.pdbx_strand_id
1 'polypeptide(L)'
;DQYKSIGTNEFLYDSLRYYGEPSEKDVQNAQFILHLPPNPNDKVGERVDAQGIIKILAAMVEQENYTWEMKLDETMVANALVSGTTVRINSNAKLYETDAHALAHHELGVHLATSLNGRMQPLQILSLGCPVSTTTQEGMAILSEFLSGNLTLQRLKTLALRVIAVKSLIEDKNFRTTFLILKETYNVSDDLAYTITARVYRGGGYTKDYLYLRGFSAILSAYEHEKDFNNLLAGKTSLEFLPLITRLIDKGLLIAPHFITPAFKNPVQSDAVNTFITHAIR
;
A
#
# COMPACT_ATOMS: atom_id res chain seq x y z
N ASP A 1 0.00 23.60 2.73
CA ASP A 1 -0.02 23.75 4.18
C ASP A 1 0.68 22.58 4.85
N GLN A 2 0.31 21.32 4.60
CA GLN A 2 0.89 20.15 5.26
C GLN A 2 2.43 20.10 5.26
N TYR A 3 3.08 20.40 4.14
CA TYR A 3 4.56 20.45 4.09
C TYR A 3 5.18 21.57 4.95
N LYS A 4 4.42 22.65 5.17
CA LYS A 4 4.89 23.77 6.00
C LYS A 4 4.75 23.49 7.48
N SER A 5 3.81 22.62 7.85
CA SER A 5 3.53 22.26 9.24
C SER A 5 4.34 21.04 9.75
N ILE A 6 5.21 20.44 8.90
CA ILE A 6 6.05 19.31 9.31
C ILE A 6 6.86 19.67 10.57
N GLY A 7 6.79 18.82 11.58
CA GLY A 7 7.47 19.02 12.87
C GLY A 7 6.74 19.92 13.86
N THR A 8 5.54 20.37 13.54
CA THR A 8 4.67 21.17 14.43
C THR A 8 3.41 20.41 14.83
N ASN A 9 2.67 20.91 15.81
CA ASN A 9 1.39 20.32 16.22
C ASN A 9 0.31 20.46 15.12
N GLU A 10 0.41 21.47 14.27
CA GLU A 10 -0.50 21.68 13.14
C GLU A 10 -0.42 20.56 12.11
N PHE A 11 0.73 19.85 12.04
CA PHE A 11 0.89 18.77 11.08
C PHE A 11 -0.09 17.61 11.32
N LEU A 12 -0.41 17.28 12.56
CA LEU A 12 -1.45 16.29 12.87
C LEU A 12 -2.81 16.74 12.35
N TYR A 13 -3.16 18.01 12.59
CA TYR A 13 -4.41 18.59 12.10
C TYR A 13 -4.49 18.58 10.57
N ASP A 14 -3.43 18.99 9.89
CA ASP A 14 -3.34 18.96 8.43
C ASP A 14 -3.42 17.52 7.89
N SER A 15 -2.81 16.55 8.59
CA SER A 15 -2.86 15.14 8.21
C SER A 15 -4.26 14.56 8.34
N LEU A 16 -4.96 14.86 9.44
CA LEU A 16 -6.36 14.46 9.65
C LEU A 16 -7.29 15.05 8.57
N ARG A 17 -7.09 16.33 8.24
CA ARG A 17 -7.85 17.01 7.19
C ARG A 17 -7.61 16.39 5.81
N TYR A 18 -6.41 15.85 5.57
CA TYR A 18 -5.98 15.33 4.28
C TYR A 18 -6.32 13.86 4.09
N TYR A 19 -6.09 13.04 5.12
CA TYR A 19 -6.24 11.58 5.07
C TYR A 19 -7.36 11.04 5.96
N GLY A 20 -7.90 11.87 6.86
CA GLY A 20 -8.88 11.42 7.85
C GLY A 20 -8.26 10.59 8.97
N GLU A 21 -9.11 9.85 9.66
CA GLU A 21 -8.80 8.99 10.79
C GLU A 21 -9.39 7.58 10.64
N PRO A 22 -8.86 6.57 11.33
CA PRO A 22 -9.43 5.24 11.34
C PRO A 22 -10.79 5.24 12.02
N SER A 23 -11.79 4.60 11.38
CA SER A 23 -13.09 4.36 12.00
C SER A 23 -13.01 3.24 13.05
N GLU A 24 -14.05 3.10 13.86
CA GLU A 24 -14.15 1.96 14.80
C GLU A 24 -14.02 0.62 14.08
N LYS A 25 -14.60 0.48 12.90
CA LYS A 25 -14.50 -0.73 12.08
C LYS A 25 -13.07 -1.01 11.65
N ASP A 26 -12.29 0.01 11.26
CA ASP A 26 -10.88 -0.19 10.90
C ASP A 26 -10.08 -0.70 12.10
N VAL A 27 -10.36 -0.17 13.29
CA VAL A 27 -9.71 -0.61 14.53
C VAL A 27 -10.12 -2.04 14.89
N GLN A 28 -11.40 -2.38 14.78
CA GLN A 28 -11.89 -3.75 15.02
C GLN A 28 -11.25 -4.77 14.05
N ASN A 29 -11.19 -4.43 12.76
CA ASN A 29 -10.51 -5.25 11.76
C ASN A 29 -9.02 -5.44 12.10
N ALA A 30 -8.34 -4.37 12.51
CA ALA A 30 -6.94 -4.44 12.91
C ALA A 30 -6.76 -5.33 14.14
N GLN A 31 -7.59 -5.17 15.17
CA GLN A 31 -7.57 -6.01 16.36
C GLN A 31 -7.84 -7.48 16.04
N PHE A 32 -8.82 -7.77 15.18
CA PHE A 32 -9.09 -9.13 14.71
C PHE A 32 -7.84 -9.77 14.11
N ILE A 33 -7.17 -9.11 13.15
CA ILE A 33 -5.95 -9.62 12.51
C ILE A 33 -4.84 -9.86 13.54
N LEU A 34 -4.66 -8.94 14.50
CA LEU A 34 -3.59 -9.03 15.50
C LEU A 34 -3.75 -10.20 16.46
N HIS A 35 -5.00 -10.62 16.73
CA HIS A 35 -5.29 -11.76 17.60
C HIS A 35 -5.16 -13.14 16.90
N LEU A 36 -5.02 -13.17 15.57
CA LEU A 36 -4.89 -14.42 14.85
C LEU A 36 -3.56 -15.12 15.18
N PRO A 37 -3.54 -16.46 15.30
CA PRO A 37 -2.30 -17.21 15.43
C PRO A 37 -1.45 -17.07 14.15
N PRO A 38 -0.14 -17.36 14.20
CA PRO A 38 0.69 -17.41 13.00
C PRO A 38 0.09 -18.38 11.96
N ASN A 39 0.14 -18.00 10.68
CA ASN A 39 -0.29 -18.89 9.60
C ASN A 39 0.87 -19.84 9.23
N PRO A 40 0.74 -21.16 9.45
CA PRO A 40 1.81 -22.11 9.14
C PRO A 40 2.08 -22.25 7.63
N ASN A 41 1.15 -21.76 6.79
CA ASN A 41 1.27 -21.80 5.34
C ASN A 41 1.95 -20.56 4.74
N ASP A 42 2.26 -19.56 5.57
CA ASP A 42 2.96 -18.36 5.10
C ASP A 42 4.35 -18.75 4.55
N LYS A 43 4.52 -18.56 3.25
CA LYS A 43 5.81 -18.74 2.59
C LYS A 43 6.65 -17.50 2.81
N VAL A 44 7.85 -17.66 3.32
CA VAL A 44 8.73 -16.54 3.65
C VAL A 44 9.91 -16.43 2.64
N GLY A 45 10.41 -17.55 2.15
CA GLY A 45 11.58 -17.62 1.27
C GLY A 45 12.90 -17.28 1.98
N GLU A 46 13.96 -17.10 1.20
CA GLU A 46 15.27 -16.68 1.71
C GLU A 46 15.35 -15.17 1.90
N ARG A 47 16.36 -14.70 2.62
CA ARG A 47 16.62 -13.26 2.72
C ARG A 47 17.37 -12.76 1.51
N VAL A 48 16.89 -11.68 0.93
CA VAL A 48 17.51 -10.96 -0.18
C VAL A 48 17.91 -9.55 0.25
N ASP A 49 19.04 -9.09 -0.25
CA ASP A 49 19.52 -7.71 -0.10
C ASP A 49 18.96 -6.79 -1.21
N ALA A 50 19.42 -5.55 -1.21
CA ALA A 50 19.00 -4.57 -2.23
C ALA A 50 19.27 -5.06 -3.66
N GLN A 51 20.34 -5.81 -3.92
CA GLN A 51 20.65 -6.34 -5.25
C GLN A 51 19.69 -7.47 -5.65
N GLY A 52 19.32 -8.33 -4.71
CA GLY A 52 18.29 -9.34 -4.90
C GLY A 52 16.92 -8.71 -5.19
N ILE A 53 16.55 -7.68 -4.45
CA ILE A 53 15.32 -6.91 -4.69
C ILE A 53 15.33 -6.31 -6.10
N ILE A 54 16.44 -5.68 -6.50
CA ILE A 54 16.57 -5.10 -7.86
C ILE A 54 16.36 -6.15 -8.94
N LYS A 55 16.93 -7.35 -8.78
CA LYS A 55 16.74 -8.43 -9.76
C LYS A 55 15.27 -8.83 -9.91
N ILE A 56 14.54 -8.94 -8.80
CA ILE A 56 13.11 -9.27 -8.80
C ILE A 56 12.30 -8.16 -9.50
N LEU A 57 12.56 -6.89 -9.18
CA LEU A 57 11.88 -5.77 -9.81
C LEU A 57 12.21 -5.69 -11.31
N ALA A 58 13.48 -5.83 -11.69
CA ALA A 58 13.91 -5.78 -13.09
C ALA A 58 13.27 -6.88 -13.94
N ALA A 59 13.15 -8.10 -13.40
CA ALA A 59 12.47 -9.21 -14.09
C ALA A 59 11.00 -8.87 -14.40
N MET A 60 10.28 -8.25 -13.46
CA MET A 60 8.89 -7.80 -13.69
C MET A 60 8.82 -6.69 -14.73
N VAL A 61 9.75 -5.72 -14.69
CA VAL A 61 9.80 -4.63 -15.69
C VAL A 61 10.00 -5.20 -17.10
N GLU A 62 10.91 -6.14 -17.26
CA GLU A 62 11.18 -6.80 -18.55
C GLU A 62 9.94 -7.58 -19.02
N GLN A 63 9.33 -8.37 -18.15
CA GLN A 63 8.15 -9.16 -18.46
C GLN A 63 6.95 -8.30 -18.91
N GLU A 64 6.72 -7.17 -18.25
CA GLU A 64 5.57 -6.30 -18.49
C GLU A 64 5.88 -5.14 -19.47
N ASN A 65 7.11 -5.05 -19.99
CA ASN A 65 7.60 -3.96 -20.85
C ASN A 65 7.38 -2.57 -20.25
N TYR A 66 7.62 -2.41 -18.93
CA TYR A 66 7.50 -1.12 -18.28
C TYR A 66 8.69 -0.21 -18.61
N THR A 67 8.40 1.06 -18.84
CA THR A 67 9.45 2.10 -18.89
C THR A 67 9.69 2.63 -17.49
N TRP A 68 10.93 2.51 -17.01
CA TRP A 68 11.28 2.98 -15.66
C TRP A 68 12.71 3.54 -15.59
N GLU A 69 12.97 4.30 -14.54
CA GLU A 69 14.31 4.63 -14.05
C GLU A 69 14.50 4.03 -12.67
N MET A 70 15.59 3.38 -12.42
CA MET A 70 15.92 2.83 -11.09
C MET A 70 17.00 3.68 -10.44
N LYS A 71 16.82 4.04 -9.16
CA LYS A 71 17.81 4.76 -8.35
C LYS A 71 17.97 4.09 -6.99
N LEU A 72 19.20 3.86 -6.58
CA LEU A 72 19.52 3.50 -5.20
C LEU A 72 19.53 4.76 -4.33
N ASP A 73 19.02 4.66 -3.11
CA ASP A 73 18.95 5.76 -2.15
C ASP A 73 19.25 5.24 -0.74
N GLU A 74 20.33 5.74 -0.15
CA GLU A 74 20.79 5.35 1.20
C GLU A 74 19.99 6.04 2.31
N THR A 75 19.27 7.11 2.00
CA THR A 75 18.57 7.92 2.99
C THR A 75 17.11 7.52 3.17
N MET A 76 16.61 6.62 2.33
CA MET A 76 15.23 6.13 2.42
C MET A 76 14.99 5.30 3.67
N VAL A 77 13.80 5.50 4.25
CA VAL A 77 13.27 4.61 5.31
C VAL A 77 12.41 3.50 4.70
N ALA A 78 11.68 3.78 3.63
CA ALA A 78 10.92 2.76 2.89
C ALA A 78 11.87 1.87 2.07
N ASN A 79 11.47 0.62 1.82
CA ASN A 79 12.28 -0.30 1.03
C ASN A 79 12.30 0.07 -0.46
N ALA A 80 11.18 0.56 -0.99
CA ALA A 80 11.08 1.14 -2.31
C ALA A 80 10.03 2.26 -2.34
N LEU A 81 10.05 3.08 -3.38
CA LEU A 81 9.10 4.17 -3.63
C LEU A 81 9.06 4.49 -5.13
N VAL A 82 7.87 4.59 -5.70
CA VAL A 82 7.65 5.06 -7.05
C VAL A 82 7.29 6.55 -7.07
N SER A 83 8.04 7.33 -7.85
CA SER A 83 7.75 8.75 -8.13
C SER A 83 7.76 8.98 -9.65
N GLY A 84 6.58 9.12 -10.22
CA GLY A 84 6.43 9.12 -11.68
C GLY A 84 6.83 7.79 -12.30
N THR A 85 7.92 7.75 -13.06
CA THR A 85 8.54 6.52 -13.60
C THR A 85 9.86 6.17 -12.93
N THR A 86 10.28 6.92 -11.93
CA THR A 86 11.48 6.64 -11.16
C THR A 86 11.11 5.76 -9.96
N VAL A 87 11.75 4.60 -9.85
CA VAL A 87 11.67 3.70 -8.71
C VAL A 87 12.93 3.86 -7.90
N ARG A 88 12.80 4.36 -6.66
CA ARG A 88 13.88 4.44 -5.68
C ARG A 88 13.87 3.18 -4.82
N ILE A 89 15.04 2.62 -4.59
CA ILE A 89 15.23 1.41 -3.79
C ILE A 89 16.23 1.76 -2.68
N ASN A 90 15.87 1.45 -1.45
CA ASN A 90 16.75 1.62 -0.30
C ASN A 90 17.96 0.67 -0.44
N SER A 91 19.16 1.23 -0.53
CA SER A 91 20.40 0.45 -0.67
C SER A 91 20.71 -0.46 0.54
N ASN A 92 20.10 -0.18 1.70
CA ASN A 92 20.22 -0.97 2.92
C ASN A 92 19.06 -1.96 3.12
N ALA A 93 18.12 -2.06 2.15
CA ALA A 93 16.97 -2.94 2.29
C ALA A 93 17.39 -4.41 2.37
N LYS A 94 16.75 -5.13 3.30
CA LYS A 94 16.88 -6.58 3.46
C LYS A 94 15.49 -7.14 3.70
N LEU A 95 14.99 -7.93 2.77
CA LEU A 95 13.65 -8.51 2.80
C LEU A 95 13.72 -10.03 2.72
N TYR A 96 12.64 -10.69 3.09
CA TYR A 96 12.41 -12.04 2.63
C TYR A 96 11.99 -12.02 1.14
N GLU A 97 12.26 -13.08 0.41
CA GLU A 97 11.96 -13.20 -1.01
C GLU A 97 10.47 -12.95 -1.30
N THR A 98 9.60 -13.52 -0.48
CA THR A 98 8.13 -13.27 -0.58
C THR A 98 7.78 -11.79 -0.43
N ASP A 99 8.39 -11.09 0.54
CA ASP A 99 8.17 -9.65 0.73
C ASP A 99 8.75 -8.83 -0.43
N ALA A 100 9.85 -9.27 -1.04
CA ALA A 100 10.42 -8.61 -2.21
C ALA A 100 9.53 -8.79 -3.46
N HIS A 101 8.92 -9.96 -3.65
CA HIS A 101 7.90 -10.18 -4.69
C HIS A 101 6.63 -9.37 -4.41
N ALA A 102 6.15 -9.34 -3.15
CA ALA A 102 5.04 -8.48 -2.76
C ALA A 102 5.34 -7.01 -3.09
N LEU A 103 6.54 -6.54 -2.75
CA LEU A 103 7.01 -5.18 -3.05
C LEU A 103 7.02 -4.89 -4.57
N ALA A 104 7.45 -5.84 -5.41
CA ALA A 104 7.42 -5.69 -6.86
C ALA A 104 5.98 -5.53 -7.38
N HIS A 105 5.05 -6.35 -6.93
CA HIS A 105 3.63 -6.25 -7.28
C HIS A 105 3.00 -4.95 -6.79
N HIS A 106 3.37 -4.47 -5.61
CA HIS A 106 2.92 -3.21 -5.02
C HIS A 106 3.41 -2.00 -5.82
N GLU A 107 4.72 -1.87 -5.93
CA GLU A 107 5.35 -0.67 -6.50
C GLU A 107 5.26 -0.62 -8.03
N LEU A 108 5.59 -1.73 -8.70
CA LEU A 108 5.58 -1.77 -10.16
C LEU A 108 4.19 -2.12 -10.70
N GLY A 109 3.57 -3.15 -10.12
CA GLY A 109 2.27 -3.63 -10.58
C GLY A 109 1.16 -2.60 -10.45
N VAL A 110 1.23 -1.70 -9.47
CA VAL A 110 0.20 -0.68 -9.25
C VAL A 110 0.74 0.73 -9.42
N HIS A 111 1.71 1.17 -8.61
CA HIS A 111 2.10 2.59 -8.60
C HIS A 111 2.83 3.01 -9.89
N LEU A 112 3.70 2.17 -10.45
CA LEU A 112 4.32 2.44 -11.74
C LEU A 112 3.30 2.30 -12.88
N ALA A 113 2.53 1.21 -12.92
CA ALA A 113 1.53 0.96 -13.96
C ALA A 113 0.51 2.10 -14.06
N THR A 114 -0.05 2.57 -12.92
CA THR A 114 -0.98 3.72 -12.91
C THR A 114 -0.30 5.03 -13.31
N SER A 115 0.99 5.20 -12.96
CA SER A 115 1.76 6.38 -13.41
C SER A 115 1.98 6.38 -14.92
N LEU A 116 2.31 5.22 -15.50
CA LEU A 116 2.49 5.06 -16.95
C LEU A 116 1.16 5.27 -17.69
N ASN A 117 0.08 4.64 -17.26
CA ASN A 117 -1.25 4.83 -17.84
C ASN A 117 -1.72 6.30 -17.72
N GLY A 118 -1.53 6.92 -16.55
CA GLY A 118 -1.94 8.29 -16.29
C GLY A 118 -1.23 9.29 -17.21
N ARG A 119 0.03 9.05 -17.58
CA ARG A 119 0.78 9.88 -18.55
C ARG A 119 0.24 9.80 -19.97
N MET A 120 -0.41 8.68 -20.32
CA MET A 120 -1.04 8.49 -21.63
C MET A 120 -2.40 9.19 -21.73
N GLN A 121 -2.98 9.61 -20.60
CA GLN A 121 -4.32 10.19 -20.59
C GLN A 121 -4.33 11.62 -21.13
N PRO A 122 -5.41 11.99 -21.84
CA PRO A 122 -5.64 13.40 -22.23
C PRO A 122 -5.74 14.33 -21.01
N LEU A 123 -6.28 13.81 -19.89
CA LEU A 123 -6.39 14.53 -18.63
C LEU A 123 -5.16 14.31 -17.75
N GLN A 124 -4.22 15.24 -17.77
CA GLN A 124 -2.94 15.15 -17.06
C GLN A 124 -3.08 15.00 -15.53
N ILE A 125 -4.20 15.43 -14.94
CA ILE A 125 -4.46 15.27 -13.51
C ILE A 125 -4.44 13.78 -13.08
N LEU A 126 -4.75 12.86 -13.96
CA LEU A 126 -4.71 11.41 -13.69
C LEU A 126 -3.28 10.89 -13.49
N SER A 127 -2.25 11.63 -13.92
CA SER A 127 -0.85 11.27 -13.67
C SER A 127 -0.33 11.76 -12.32
N LEU A 128 -0.93 12.83 -11.77
CA LEU A 128 -0.43 13.50 -10.58
C LEU A 128 -0.85 12.83 -9.27
N GLY A 129 -2.08 12.32 -9.23
CA GLY A 129 -2.70 11.85 -8.00
C GLY A 129 -3.10 13.00 -7.07
N CYS A 130 -4.03 12.71 -6.19
CA CYS A 130 -4.51 13.61 -5.16
C CYS A 130 -4.80 12.82 -3.88
N PRO A 131 -5.02 13.47 -2.73
CA PRO A 131 -5.25 12.78 -1.45
C PRO A 131 -6.29 11.68 -1.51
N VAL A 132 -7.42 11.95 -2.15
CA VAL A 132 -8.53 11.01 -2.27
C VAL A 132 -8.16 9.73 -3.03
N SER A 133 -7.19 9.79 -3.94
CA SER A 133 -6.72 8.60 -4.66
C SER A 133 -5.84 7.68 -3.82
N THR A 134 -5.31 8.15 -2.69
CA THR A 134 -4.35 7.38 -1.88
C THR A 134 -4.94 6.07 -1.37
N THR A 135 -6.16 6.10 -0.82
CA THR A 135 -6.84 4.88 -0.31
C THR A 135 -6.98 3.83 -1.41
N THR A 136 -7.40 4.25 -2.61
CA THR A 136 -7.55 3.36 -3.76
C THR A 136 -6.21 2.80 -4.23
N GLN A 137 -5.19 3.66 -4.36
CA GLN A 137 -3.86 3.26 -4.83
C GLN A 137 -3.20 2.26 -3.88
N GLU A 138 -3.20 2.54 -2.58
CA GLU A 138 -2.64 1.62 -1.58
C GLU A 138 -3.48 0.34 -1.45
N GLY A 139 -4.81 0.46 -1.55
CA GLY A 139 -5.70 -0.71 -1.56
C GLY A 139 -5.46 -1.64 -2.76
N MET A 140 -5.32 -1.10 -3.97
CA MET A 140 -4.94 -1.88 -5.16
C MET A 140 -3.56 -2.51 -5.01
N ALA A 141 -2.63 -1.80 -4.39
CA ALA A 141 -1.28 -2.31 -4.17
C ALA A 141 -1.29 -3.52 -3.20
N ILE A 142 -2.03 -3.46 -2.09
CA ILE A 142 -2.19 -4.62 -1.20
C ILE A 142 -3.00 -5.74 -1.86
N LEU A 143 -4.01 -5.42 -2.67
CA LEU A 143 -4.73 -6.43 -3.46
C LEU A 143 -3.79 -7.15 -4.43
N SER A 144 -2.84 -6.44 -5.06
CA SER A 144 -1.86 -7.07 -5.95
C SER A 144 -0.89 -7.98 -5.20
N GLU A 145 -0.48 -7.63 -3.97
CA GLU A 145 0.26 -8.53 -3.07
C GLU A 145 -0.55 -9.81 -2.79
N PHE A 146 -1.86 -9.67 -2.54
CA PHE A 146 -2.76 -10.80 -2.26
C PHE A 146 -2.96 -11.71 -3.47
N LEU A 147 -3.35 -11.14 -4.62
CA LEU A 147 -3.63 -11.90 -5.83
C LEU A 147 -2.37 -12.52 -6.47
N SER A 148 -1.18 -12.01 -6.15
CA SER A 148 0.09 -12.64 -6.53
C SER A 148 0.51 -13.80 -5.59
N GLY A 149 -0.24 -14.05 -4.51
CA GLY A 149 0.08 -15.07 -3.51
C GLY A 149 1.23 -14.69 -2.57
N ASN A 150 1.61 -13.40 -2.53
CA ASN A 150 2.73 -12.92 -1.71
C ASN A 150 2.29 -12.13 -0.46
N LEU A 151 0.99 -11.96 -0.21
CA LEU A 151 0.50 -11.34 1.01
C LEU A 151 0.49 -12.34 2.16
N THR A 152 1.39 -12.15 3.13
CA THR A 152 1.49 -12.99 4.32
C THR A 152 0.64 -12.46 5.47
N LEU A 153 0.25 -13.31 6.43
CA LEU A 153 -0.41 -12.87 7.66
C LEU A 153 0.48 -11.90 8.45
N GLN A 154 1.81 -12.11 8.44
CA GLN A 154 2.74 -11.19 9.08
C GLN A 154 2.68 -9.78 8.45
N ARG A 155 2.54 -9.71 7.13
CA ARG A 155 2.35 -8.44 6.41
C ARG A 155 1.03 -7.77 6.82
N LEU A 156 -0.08 -8.53 6.88
CA LEU A 156 -1.38 -8.02 7.36
C LEU A 156 -1.30 -7.54 8.81
N LYS A 157 -0.62 -8.26 9.70
CA LYS A 157 -0.38 -7.82 11.09
C LYS A 157 0.39 -6.51 11.14
N THR A 158 1.39 -6.33 10.28
CA THR A 158 2.13 -5.05 10.20
C THR A 158 1.22 -3.89 9.78
N LEU A 159 0.30 -4.11 8.83
CA LEU A 159 -0.69 -3.10 8.43
C LEU A 159 -1.69 -2.81 9.57
N ALA A 160 -2.13 -3.84 10.27
CA ALA A 160 -3.01 -3.71 11.43
C ALA A 160 -2.35 -2.90 12.58
N LEU A 161 -1.07 -3.17 12.88
CA LEU A 161 -0.31 -2.38 13.87
C LEU A 161 -0.22 -0.90 13.48
N ARG A 162 -0.16 -0.57 12.19
CA ARG A 162 -0.17 0.81 11.71
C ARG A 162 -1.51 1.51 12.01
N VAL A 163 -2.64 0.80 11.88
CA VAL A 163 -3.97 1.33 12.28
C VAL A 163 -3.98 1.67 13.76
N ILE A 164 -3.50 0.75 14.61
CA ILE A 164 -3.40 0.97 16.07
C ILE A 164 -2.47 2.15 16.39
N ALA A 165 -1.32 2.24 15.72
CA ALA A 165 -0.38 3.33 15.93
C ALA A 165 -0.97 4.70 15.53
N VAL A 166 -1.73 4.77 14.43
CA VAL A 166 -2.43 6.00 14.02
C VAL A 166 -3.52 6.39 15.02
N LYS A 167 -4.29 5.41 15.52
CA LYS A 167 -5.27 5.66 16.59
C LYS A 167 -4.61 6.26 17.82
N SER A 168 -3.55 5.64 18.33
CA SER A 168 -2.80 6.14 19.51
C SER A 168 -2.17 7.52 19.23
N LEU A 169 -1.64 7.76 18.03
CA LEU A 169 -1.15 9.09 17.66
C LEU A 169 -2.23 10.17 17.83
N ILE A 170 -3.46 9.90 17.43
CA ILE A 170 -4.57 10.85 17.49
C ILE A 170 -5.05 11.07 18.92
N GLU A 171 -5.19 9.97 19.70
CA GLU A 171 -5.73 9.99 21.06
C GLU A 171 -4.69 10.46 22.08
N ASP A 172 -3.51 9.86 22.06
CA ASP A 172 -2.48 10.06 23.11
C ASP A 172 -1.48 11.16 22.75
N LYS A 173 -1.20 11.37 21.46
CA LYS A 173 -0.23 12.34 20.93
C LYS A 173 1.17 12.19 21.58
N ASN A 174 1.53 10.98 21.96
CA ASN A 174 2.76 10.69 22.67
C ASN A 174 3.48 9.48 22.06
N PHE A 175 4.67 9.72 21.54
CA PHE A 175 5.50 8.69 20.89
C PHE A 175 5.75 7.47 21.79
N ARG A 176 6.12 7.74 23.07
CA ARG A 176 6.42 6.66 24.02
C ARG A 176 5.19 5.81 24.32
N THR A 177 4.02 6.43 24.48
CA THR A 177 2.75 5.72 24.70
C THR A 177 2.45 4.81 23.51
N THR A 178 2.50 5.32 22.29
CA THR A 178 2.29 4.51 21.08
C THR A 178 3.28 3.35 20.99
N PHE A 179 4.58 3.60 21.23
CA PHE A 179 5.60 2.57 21.24
C PHE A 179 5.29 1.47 22.27
N LEU A 180 4.93 1.85 23.51
CA LEU A 180 4.62 0.90 24.59
C LEU A 180 3.33 0.10 24.28
N ILE A 181 2.30 0.70 23.70
CA ILE A 181 1.10 -0.01 23.26
C ILE A 181 1.48 -1.11 22.27
N LEU A 182 2.27 -0.80 21.25
CA LEU A 182 2.70 -1.81 20.27
C LEU A 182 3.53 -2.92 20.91
N LYS A 183 4.49 -2.55 21.76
CA LYS A 183 5.41 -3.49 22.40
C LYS A 183 4.71 -4.37 23.43
N GLU A 184 3.98 -3.79 24.36
CA GLU A 184 3.46 -4.49 25.55
C GLU A 184 2.10 -5.12 25.31
N THR A 185 1.18 -4.42 24.62
CA THR A 185 -0.17 -4.94 24.36
C THR A 185 -0.17 -5.96 23.22
N TYR A 186 0.61 -5.69 22.16
CA TYR A 186 0.63 -6.55 20.98
C TYR A 186 1.88 -7.42 20.88
N ASN A 187 2.75 -7.39 21.89
CA ASN A 187 3.96 -8.22 22.00
C ASN A 187 4.88 -8.16 20.76
N VAL A 188 5.08 -6.94 20.26
CA VAL A 188 5.93 -6.67 19.08
C VAL A 188 7.36 -6.42 19.53
N SER A 189 8.34 -6.85 18.71
CA SER A 189 9.75 -6.55 18.99
C SER A 189 10.02 -5.04 19.05
N ASP A 190 11.04 -4.65 19.83
CA ASP A 190 11.40 -3.24 20.00
C ASP A 190 11.67 -2.55 18.66
N ASP A 191 12.38 -3.22 17.75
CA ASP A 191 12.71 -2.68 16.43
C ASP A 191 11.45 -2.42 15.57
N LEU A 192 10.51 -3.37 15.56
CA LEU A 192 9.28 -3.22 14.80
C LEU A 192 8.35 -2.18 15.44
N ALA A 193 8.21 -2.19 16.77
CA ALA A 193 7.43 -1.19 17.50
C ALA A 193 7.98 0.22 17.26
N TYR A 194 9.31 0.40 17.34
CA TYR A 194 9.96 1.67 17.05
C TYR A 194 9.76 2.11 15.60
N THR A 195 9.97 1.19 14.65
CA THR A 195 9.83 1.49 13.22
C THR A 195 8.41 1.96 12.89
N ILE A 196 7.38 1.27 13.38
CA ILE A 196 5.98 1.66 13.15
C ILE A 196 5.66 2.99 13.83
N THR A 197 6.08 3.17 15.09
CA THR A 197 5.85 4.43 15.81
C THR A 197 6.56 5.59 15.10
N ALA A 198 7.84 5.45 14.77
CA ALA A 198 8.59 6.48 14.05
C ALA A 198 7.94 6.83 12.71
N ARG A 199 7.38 5.84 12.01
CA ARG A 199 6.70 6.03 10.74
C ARG A 199 5.46 6.92 10.87
N VAL A 200 4.62 6.75 11.88
CA VAL A 200 3.41 7.56 12.08
C VAL A 200 3.70 8.93 12.68
N TYR A 201 4.81 9.11 13.40
CA TYR A 201 5.20 10.40 14.02
C TYR A 201 6.12 11.25 13.16
N ARG A 202 6.77 10.71 12.14
CA ARG A 202 7.61 11.50 11.23
C ARG A 202 6.77 12.27 10.22
N GLY A 203 7.26 13.40 9.76
CA GLY A 203 6.62 14.15 8.68
C GLY A 203 6.36 13.31 7.42
N GLY A 204 5.27 13.58 6.71
CA GLY A 204 4.94 12.95 5.42
C GLY A 204 4.19 11.61 5.50
N GLY A 205 3.69 11.21 6.65
CA GLY A 205 2.96 9.95 6.78
C GLY A 205 1.80 9.99 7.76
N TYR A 206 2.03 10.45 8.93
CA TYR A 206 1.09 10.50 10.07
C TYR A 206 -0.15 9.60 9.91
N THR A 207 -1.33 10.17 9.71
CA THR A 207 -2.56 9.38 9.66
C THR A 207 -2.72 8.53 8.39
N LYS A 208 -1.95 8.74 7.32
CA LYS A 208 -2.01 7.95 6.08
C LYS A 208 -1.91 6.44 6.30
N ASP A 209 -1.15 6.00 7.28
CA ASP A 209 -0.75 4.60 7.41
C ASP A 209 -1.93 3.63 7.70
N TYR A 210 -3.08 4.10 8.19
CA TYR A 210 -4.28 3.26 8.33
C TYR A 210 -4.98 2.98 7.00
N LEU A 211 -4.76 3.82 5.98
CA LEU A 211 -5.44 3.70 4.68
C LEU A 211 -5.08 2.42 3.92
N TYR A 212 -3.96 1.79 4.22
CA TYR A 212 -3.56 0.54 3.59
C TYR A 212 -4.57 -0.57 3.84
N LEU A 213 -4.92 -0.81 5.09
CA LEU A 213 -5.88 -1.86 5.47
C LEU A 213 -7.29 -1.51 5.05
N ARG A 214 -7.72 -0.25 5.27
CA ARG A 214 -9.03 0.25 4.81
C ARG A 214 -9.17 0.13 3.29
N GLY A 215 -8.17 0.60 2.57
CA GLY A 215 -8.15 0.55 1.10
C GLY A 215 -8.21 -0.88 0.59
N PHE A 216 -7.44 -1.79 1.19
CA PHE A 216 -7.46 -3.19 0.80
C PHE A 216 -8.86 -3.80 0.92
N SER A 217 -9.56 -3.62 2.04
CA SER A 217 -10.92 -4.12 2.24
C SER A 217 -11.89 -3.56 1.17
N ALA A 218 -11.86 -2.26 0.92
CA ALA A 218 -12.73 -1.61 -0.07
C ALA A 218 -12.43 -2.09 -1.50
N ILE A 219 -11.16 -2.20 -1.85
CA ILE A 219 -10.71 -2.59 -3.20
C ILE A 219 -10.93 -4.07 -3.46
N LEU A 220 -10.75 -4.94 -2.47
CA LEU A 220 -11.08 -6.37 -2.61
C LEU A 220 -12.57 -6.56 -2.91
N SER A 221 -13.45 -5.83 -2.19
CA SER A 221 -14.88 -5.86 -2.47
C SER A 221 -15.21 -5.37 -3.88
N ALA A 222 -14.58 -4.29 -4.33
CA ALA A 222 -14.76 -3.77 -5.69
C ALA A 222 -14.25 -4.75 -6.76
N TYR A 223 -13.09 -5.37 -6.54
CA TYR A 223 -12.53 -6.36 -7.47
C TYR A 223 -13.47 -7.54 -7.72
N GLU A 224 -14.22 -7.96 -6.70
CA GLU A 224 -15.15 -9.09 -6.81
C GLU A 224 -16.50 -8.73 -7.45
N HIS A 225 -16.92 -7.48 -7.38
CA HIS A 225 -18.27 -7.07 -7.78
C HIS A 225 -18.31 -6.14 -9.00
N GLU A 226 -17.22 -5.40 -9.29
CA GLU A 226 -17.18 -4.41 -10.34
C GLU A 226 -16.56 -4.98 -11.63
N LYS A 227 -17.35 -5.08 -12.70
CA LYS A 227 -16.89 -5.64 -13.99
C LYS A 227 -15.74 -4.84 -14.61
N ASP A 228 -15.76 -3.52 -14.43
CA ASP A 228 -14.81 -2.60 -15.05
C ASP A 228 -13.70 -2.18 -14.08
N PHE A 229 -13.45 -2.99 -13.07
CA PHE A 229 -12.47 -2.74 -12.01
C PHE A 229 -11.11 -2.26 -12.54
N ASN A 230 -10.62 -2.88 -13.63
CA ASN A 230 -9.33 -2.52 -14.23
C ASN A 230 -9.25 -1.07 -14.72
N ASN A 231 -10.40 -0.39 -14.95
CA ASN A 231 -10.41 1.03 -15.31
C ASN A 231 -9.85 1.95 -14.22
N LEU A 232 -9.76 1.48 -12.96
CA LEU A 232 -9.03 2.17 -11.90
C LEU A 232 -7.54 2.34 -12.21
N LEU A 233 -6.98 1.50 -13.07
CA LEU A 233 -5.59 1.59 -13.51
C LEU A 233 -5.36 2.67 -14.59
N ALA A 234 -6.41 3.33 -15.11
CA ALA A 234 -6.27 4.41 -16.10
C ALA A 234 -5.41 5.58 -15.61
N GLY A 235 -5.23 5.69 -14.29
CA GLY A 235 -4.37 6.69 -13.65
C GLY A 235 -4.56 6.70 -12.14
N LYS A 236 -4.09 7.76 -11.48
CA LYS A 236 -4.24 7.93 -10.04
C LYS A 236 -5.61 8.51 -9.71
N THR A 237 -6.61 7.64 -9.65
CA THR A 237 -8.00 7.98 -9.35
C THR A 237 -8.50 7.30 -8.07
N SER A 238 -9.69 7.64 -7.64
CA SER A 238 -10.37 7.08 -6.47
C SER A 238 -11.46 6.11 -6.91
N LEU A 239 -11.72 5.07 -6.09
CA LEU A 239 -12.75 4.05 -6.35
C LEU A 239 -14.12 4.67 -6.62
N GLU A 240 -14.48 5.72 -5.91
CA GLU A 240 -15.76 6.43 -6.11
C GLU A 240 -15.96 6.98 -7.53
N PHE A 241 -14.87 7.24 -8.26
CA PHE A 241 -14.90 7.71 -9.63
C PHE A 241 -14.87 6.59 -10.67
N LEU A 242 -14.82 5.32 -10.29
CA LEU A 242 -14.82 4.20 -11.24
C LEU A 242 -15.97 4.28 -12.27
N PRO A 243 -17.23 4.54 -11.87
CA PRO A 243 -18.33 4.66 -12.86
C PRO A 243 -18.13 5.84 -13.82
N LEU A 244 -17.54 6.94 -13.37
CA LEU A 244 -17.21 8.08 -14.21
C LEU A 244 -16.09 7.77 -15.19
N ILE A 245 -14.99 7.19 -14.70
CA ILE A 245 -13.83 6.80 -15.51
C ILE A 245 -14.26 5.83 -16.60
N THR A 246 -15.03 4.77 -16.26
CA THR A 246 -15.55 3.81 -17.22
C THR A 246 -16.37 4.50 -18.30
N ARG A 247 -17.32 5.36 -17.93
CA ARG A 247 -18.12 6.11 -18.90
C ARG A 247 -17.30 7.03 -19.80
N LEU A 248 -16.22 7.63 -19.29
CA LEU A 248 -15.34 8.47 -20.10
C LEU A 248 -14.50 7.62 -21.07
N ILE A 249 -14.08 6.43 -20.68
CA ILE A 249 -13.40 5.46 -21.57
C ILE A 249 -14.36 5.01 -22.67
N ASP A 250 -15.59 4.62 -22.34
CA ASP A 250 -16.60 4.18 -23.30
C ASP A 250 -16.93 5.26 -24.36
N LYS A 251 -16.83 6.53 -23.97
CA LYS A 251 -17.00 7.67 -24.87
C LYS A 251 -15.74 8.07 -25.65
N GLY A 252 -14.62 7.39 -25.43
CA GLY A 252 -13.35 7.71 -26.07
C GLY A 252 -12.71 9.01 -25.57
N LEU A 253 -13.16 9.53 -24.42
CA LEU A 253 -12.62 10.74 -23.78
C LEU A 253 -11.43 10.44 -22.88
N LEU A 254 -11.33 9.20 -22.41
CA LEU A 254 -10.14 8.65 -21.74
C LEU A 254 -9.69 7.38 -22.47
N ILE A 255 -8.43 7.03 -22.28
CA ILE A 255 -7.82 5.82 -22.83
C ILE A 255 -7.95 4.69 -21.81
N ALA A 256 -8.41 3.51 -22.25
CA ALA A 256 -8.41 2.32 -21.40
C ALA A 256 -6.98 2.00 -20.91
N PRO A 257 -6.80 1.45 -19.71
CA PRO A 257 -5.49 1.11 -19.19
C PRO A 257 -4.70 0.20 -20.15
N HIS A 258 -3.54 0.64 -20.58
CA HIS A 258 -2.63 -0.15 -21.38
C HIS A 258 -1.85 -1.13 -20.50
N PHE A 259 -1.33 -0.65 -19.39
CA PHE A 259 -0.62 -1.46 -18.41
C PHE A 259 -1.60 -1.97 -17.35
N ILE A 260 -1.85 -3.28 -17.37
CA ILE A 260 -2.69 -3.94 -16.36
C ILE A 260 -1.77 -4.63 -15.36
N THR A 261 -2.07 -4.49 -14.09
CA THR A 261 -1.37 -5.16 -12.98
C THR A 261 -1.23 -6.67 -13.24
N PRO A 262 -0.02 -7.24 -13.22
CA PRO A 262 0.19 -8.67 -13.53
C PRO A 262 -0.69 -9.60 -12.69
N ALA A 263 -0.80 -9.35 -11.38
CA ALA A 263 -1.62 -10.14 -10.48
C ALA A 263 -3.14 -10.03 -10.78
N PHE A 264 -3.60 -8.95 -11.43
CA PHE A 264 -5.01 -8.82 -11.84
C PHE A 264 -5.29 -9.58 -13.13
N LYS A 265 -4.29 -9.72 -14.02
CA LYS A 265 -4.39 -10.54 -15.24
C LYS A 265 -4.42 -12.03 -14.90
N ASN A 266 -3.55 -12.46 -14.00
CA ASN A 266 -3.29 -13.85 -13.68
C ASN A 266 -3.26 -14.04 -12.15
N PRO A 267 -4.41 -13.99 -11.45
CA PRO A 267 -4.44 -14.15 -10.01
C PRO A 267 -4.03 -15.57 -9.61
N VAL A 268 -3.18 -15.66 -8.61
CA VAL A 268 -2.81 -16.92 -7.98
C VAL A 268 -3.85 -17.25 -6.90
N GLN A 269 -4.24 -18.51 -6.83
CA GLN A 269 -5.15 -18.94 -5.75
C GLN A 269 -4.43 -18.84 -4.40
N SER A 270 -4.92 -17.96 -3.54
CA SER A 270 -4.43 -17.83 -2.17
C SER A 270 -4.82 -19.04 -1.32
N ASP A 271 -4.05 -19.30 -0.26
CA ASP A 271 -4.43 -20.34 0.70
C ASP A 271 -5.75 -19.99 1.42
N ALA A 272 -6.44 -21.03 1.90
CA ALA A 272 -7.77 -20.87 2.50
C ALA A 272 -7.77 -19.97 3.75
N VAL A 273 -6.66 -19.93 4.50
CA VAL A 273 -6.53 -19.10 5.71
C VAL A 273 -6.47 -17.63 5.33
N ASN A 274 -5.57 -17.25 4.40
CA ASN A 274 -5.46 -15.89 3.92
C ASN A 274 -6.75 -15.42 3.23
N THR A 275 -7.39 -16.29 2.45
CA THR A 275 -8.71 -16.01 1.84
C THR A 275 -9.76 -15.73 2.92
N PHE A 276 -9.86 -16.59 3.95
CA PHE A 276 -10.80 -16.36 5.05
C PHE A 276 -10.55 -15.04 5.76
N ILE A 277 -9.30 -14.74 6.12
CA ILE A 277 -8.93 -13.51 6.84
C ILE A 277 -9.31 -12.28 6.03
N THR A 278 -8.97 -12.25 4.75
CA THR A 278 -9.22 -11.10 3.88
C THR A 278 -10.72 -10.85 3.69
N HIS A 279 -11.54 -11.91 3.69
CA HIS A 279 -12.99 -11.77 3.62
C HIS A 279 -13.63 -11.39 4.97
N ALA A 280 -13.01 -11.74 6.09
CA ALA A 280 -13.53 -11.40 7.41
C ALA A 280 -13.39 -9.91 7.79
N ILE A 281 -12.46 -9.17 7.15
CA ILE A 281 -12.18 -7.75 7.42
C ILE A 281 -12.96 -6.77 6.52
N ARG A 282 -14.02 -7.19 5.89
CA ARG A 282 -14.88 -6.36 5.00
C ARG A 282 -15.83 -5.45 5.72
#